data_2717c54210bd6cde4394544c93bdfdfa
#
_entry.id   2717c54210bd6cde4394544c93bdfdfa
#
_cell.length_a   1.000
_cell.length_b   1.000
_cell.length_c   1.000
_cell.angle_alpha   90.00
_cell.angle_beta   90.00
_cell.angle_gamma   90.00
#
_symmetry.space_group_name_H-M   'P 1'
#
loop_
_entity.id
_entity.type
_entity.pdbx_description
1 polymer ?
#
loop_
_entity_poly.entity_id
_entity_poly.type
_entity_poly.pdbx_seq_one_letter_code
_entity_poly.pdbx_strand_id
1 'polypeptide(L)'
;MTYIILAAGSGTRLHPITLTHPKTLFSLDGSTTILSRMVGLLRTIDPGSTVVIVTGFQHQQLENAAQMENVVWVYNPFYAVTNSIASLWFAQEYLKDQVTVLNGDIVMSRELLQNIVTQDTEYPYVLMDASILKHGDYNVQANGERVVVMSRDLSTYSGEYAGVTKLDGRAAEQLRHKVCEMVERGLYNHWYEDALVQMIFENDFELRIRDIQQYQWTEVDDVDDLVCAKRIHCVEQ
;
A
#
# COMPACT_ATOMS: atom_id res chain seq x y z
N MET A 1 10.09 8.10 10.47
CA MET A 1 9.12 7.07 10.01
C MET A 1 9.64 6.39 8.74
N THR A 2 9.24 5.14 8.46
CA THR A 2 9.56 4.44 7.21
C THR A 2 8.29 4.20 6.40
N TYR A 3 8.29 4.56 5.12
CA TYR A 3 7.22 4.27 4.17
C TYR A 3 7.72 3.20 3.19
N ILE A 4 7.03 2.04 3.13
CA ILE A 4 7.32 0.97 2.19
C ILE A 4 6.22 0.98 1.12
N ILE A 5 6.58 1.36 -0.11
CA ILE A 5 5.66 1.45 -1.25
C ILE A 5 5.81 0.20 -2.10
N LEU A 6 4.75 -0.60 -2.21
CA LEU A 6 4.73 -1.83 -3.00
C LEU A 6 4.36 -1.50 -4.45
N ALA A 7 5.35 -1.47 -5.34
CA ALA A 7 5.22 -1.08 -6.74
C ALA A 7 5.74 -2.17 -7.71
N ALA A 8 5.75 -3.45 -7.29
CA ALA A 8 6.31 -4.55 -8.07
C ALA A 8 5.35 -5.15 -9.10
N GLY A 9 4.05 -4.87 -9.01
CA GLY A 9 2.98 -5.47 -9.81
C GLY A 9 2.99 -5.07 -11.28
N SER A 10 2.50 -5.97 -12.16
CA SER A 10 2.41 -5.74 -13.61
C SER A 10 1.12 -5.05 -14.07
N GLY A 11 0.13 -4.85 -13.18
CA GLY A 11 -1.11 -4.12 -13.48
C GLY A 11 -1.97 -4.76 -14.58
N THR A 12 -2.16 -6.07 -14.56
CA THR A 12 -2.83 -6.85 -15.62
C THR A 12 -4.27 -6.42 -15.92
N ARG A 13 -4.97 -5.85 -14.94
CA ARG A 13 -6.34 -5.34 -15.13
C ARG A 13 -6.43 -4.17 -16.12
N LEU A 14 -5.36 -3.42 -16.27
CA LEU A 14 -5.27 -2.29 -17.22
C LEU A 14 -4.62 -2.66 -18.56
N HIS A 15 -4.49 -3.97 -18.88
CA HIS A 15 -4.04 -4.36 -20.23
C HIS A 15 -5.00 -3.85 -21.31
N PRO A 16 -4.48 -3.40 -22.46
CA PRO A 16 -3.07 -3.47 -22.92
C PRO A 16 -2.18 -2.30 -22.47
N ILE A 17 -2.67 -1.30 -21.73
CA ILE A 17 -1.94 -0.07 -21.40
C ILE A 17 -0.70 -0.37 -20.55
N THR A 18 -0.82 -1.31 -19.62
CA THR A 18 0.26 -1.69 -18.71
C THR A 18 1.22 -2.75 -19.24
N LEU A 19 1.08 -3.21 -20.49
CA LEU A 19 2.00 -4.20 -21.07
C LEU A 19 3.47 -3.73 -21.09
N THR A 20 3.67 -2.45 -21.31
CA THR A 20 5.01 -1.86 -21.44
C THR A 20 5.26 -0.70 -20.48
N HIS A 21 4.27 -0.35 -19.64
CA HIS A 21 4.33 0.82 -18.81
C HIS A 21 3.79 0.51 -17.40
N PRO A 22 4.60 0.63 -16.34
CA PRO A 22 4.12 0.40 -14.97
C PRO A 22 2.96 1.32 -14.61
N LYS A 23 1.93 0.78 -13.98
CA LYS A 23 0.74 1.53 -13.53
C LYS A 23 1.10 2.75 -12.67
N THR A 24 2.08 2.61 -11.81
CA THR A 24 2.58 3.66 -10.91
C THR A 24 3.24 4.84 -11.63
N LEU A 25 3.59 4.66 -12.92
CA LEU A 25 4.11 5.74 -13.77
C LEU A 25 3.01 6.41 -14.62
N PHE A 26 1.74 6.09 -14.43
CA PHE A 26 0.67 6.80 -15.14
C PHE A 26 0.67 8.27 -14.74
N SER A 27 0.61 9.12 -15.77
CA SER A 27 0.63 10.58 -15.59
C SER A 27 -0.71 11.09 -15.10
N LEU A 28 -0.66 11.98 -14.11
CA LEU A 28 -1.82 12.69 -13.55
C LEU A 28 -2.07 14.02 -14.28
N ASP A 29 -0.99 14.73 -14.70
CA ASP A 29 -1.05 16.07 -15.31
C ASP A 29 -0.08 16.27 -16.49
N GLY A 30 0.59 15.23 -16.97
CA GLY A 30 1.61 15.28 -18.03
C GLY A 30 3.05 15.30 -17.49
N SER A 31 3.29 15.75 -16.27
CA SER A 31 4.61 15.82 -15.61
C SER A 31 4.71 14.98 -14.35
N THR A 32 3.62 14.87 -13.61
CA THR A 32 3.53 14.17 -12.34
C THR A 32 2.92 12.78 -12.54
N THR A 33 3.60 11.74 -12.05
CA THR A 33 3.08 10.37 -12.04
C THR A 33 2.46 10.03 -10.68
N ILE A 34 1.71 8.91 -10.61
CA ILE A 34 1.15 8.41 -9.34
C ILE A 34 2.27 8.28 -8.31
N LEU A 35 3.37 7.60 -8.65
CA LEU A 35 4.47 7.37 -7.74
C LEU A 35 5.21 8.66 -7.38
N SER A 36 5.51 9.52 -8.35
CA SER A 36 6.24 10.77 -8.07
C SER A 36 5.43 11.71 -7.18
N ARG A 37 4.10 11.76 -7.36
CA ARG A 37 3.21 12.51 -6.49
C ARG A 37 3.24 11.98 -5.05
N MET A 38 3.08 10.66 -4.87
CA MET A 38 3.09 10.04 -3.53
C MET A 38 4.40 10.34 -2.80
N VAL A 39 5.54 10.07 -3.43
CA VAL A 39 6.85 10.31 -2.83
C VAL A 39 7.08 11.80 -2.55
N GLY A 40 6.72 12.69 -3.49
CA GLY A 40 6.85 14.13 -3.32
C GLY A 40 6.03 14.66 -2.15
N LEU A 41 4.80 14.17 -1.96
CA LEU A 41 3.96 14.56 -0.82
C LEU A 41 4.51 14.02 0.51
N LEU A 42 4.88 12.74 0.57
CA LEU A 42 5.47 12.15 1.79
C LEU A 42 6.70 12.93 2.23
N ARG A 43 7.60 13.28 1.30
CA ARG A 43 8.80 14.07 1.62
C ARG A 43 8.52 15.50 2.03
N THR A 44 7.48 16.10 1.47
CA THR A 44 7.08 17.46 1.83
C THR A 44 6.49 17.50 3.24
N ILE A 45 5.71 16.48 3.62
CA ILE A 45 5.00 16.44 4.89
C ILE A 45 5.91 15.87 5.99
N ASP A 46 6.70 14.83 5.69
CA ASP A 46 7.63 14.17 6.61
C ASP A 46 9.05 14.08 6.00
N PRO A 47 9.80 15.21 5.98
CA PRO A 47 11.10 15.30 5.29
C PRO A 47 12.18 14.42 5.92
N GLY A 48 12.02 13.98 7.18
CA GLY A 48 12.94 13.08 7.89
C GLY A 48 12.71 11.59 7.65
N SER A 49 11.69 11.24 6.87
CA SER A 49 11.29 9.85 6.65
C SER A 49 12.22 9.09 5.68
N THR A 50 12.25 7.77 5.86
CA THR A 50 12.82 6.85 4.87
C THR A 50 11.72 6.37 3.94
N VAL A 51 11.90 6.55 2.63
CA VAL A 51 10.99 6.02 1.61
C VAL A 51 11.65 4.86 0.90
N VAL A 52 11.05 3.68 1.02
CA VAL A 52 11.46 2.43 0.38
C VAL A 52 10.47 2.08 -0.71
N ILE A 53 10.93 1.86 -1.93
CA ILE A 53 10.07 1.50 -3.07
C ILE A 53 10.45 0.09 -3.51
N VAL A 54 9.49 -0.84 -3.39
CA VAL A 54 9.70 -2.21 -3.84
C VAL A 54 9.25 -2.33 -5.28
N THR A 55 10.19 -2.63 -6.16
CA THR A 55 9.99 -2.72 -7.61
C THR A 55 10.00 -4.17 -8.10
N GLY A 56 9.47 -4.39 -9.30
CA GLY A 56 9.46 -5.70 -9.95
C GLY A 56 9.31 -5.54 -11.46
N PHE A 57 8.08 -5.49 -11.95
CA PHE A 57 7.80 -5.26 -13.35
C PHE A 57 8.39 -3.92 -13.82
N GLN A 58 9.17 -3.97 -14.92
CA GLN A 58 9.81 -2.79 -15.51
C GLN A 58 10.61 -1.95 -14.51
N HIS A 59 11.31 -2.59 -13.55
CA HIS A 59 12.02 -1.91 -12.46
C HIS A 59 12.95 -0.79 -12.95
N GLN A 60 13.72 -1.02 -14.03
CA GLN A 60 14.62 -0.01 -14.60
C GLN A 60 13.87 1.22 -15.12
N GLN A 61 12.71 1.02 -15.73
CA GLN A 61 11.88 2.12 -16.20
C GLN A 61 11.35 2.94 -15.01
N LEU A 62 10.96 2.29 -13.92
CA LEU A 62 10.52 2.93 -12.68
C LEU A 62 11.64 3.78 -12.06
N GLU A 63 12.81 3.21 -11.87
CA GLU A 63 13.97 3.88 -11.27
C GLU A 63 14.43 5.07 -12.13
N ASN A 64 14.46 4.91 -13.46
CA ASN A 64 14.88 5.97 -14.39
C ASN A 64 13.85 7.11 -14.51
N ALA A 65 12.55 6.78 -14.57
CA ALA A 65 11.51 7.78 -14.75
C ALA A 65 11.26 8.59 -13.47
N ALA A 66 11.52 8.00 -12.33
CA ALA A 66 11.21 8.65 -11.07
C ALA A 66 12.21 9.75 -10.69
N GLN A 67 13.47 9.72 -11.17
CA GLN A 67 14.57 10.65 -10.82
C GLN A 67 14.51 11.13 -9.34
N MET A 68 14.08 10.21 -8.45
CA MET A 68 13.80 10.53 -7.05
C MET A 68 15.10 10.42 -6.27
N GLU A 69 15.62 11.55 -5.84
CA GLU A 69 16.76 11.57 -4.91
C GLU A 69 16.31 11.00 -3.53
N ASN A 70 17.25 10.30 -2.90
CA ASN A 70 17.13 9.81 -1.52
C ASN A 70 15.97 8.80 -1.25
N VAL A 71 15.54 8.00 -2.21
CA VAL A 71 14.69 6.82 -1.99
C VAL A 71 15.55 5.55 -1.99
N VAL A 72 15.08 4.54 -1.27
CA VAL A 72 15.68 3.21 -1.27
C VAL A 72 14.91 2.35 -2.27
N TRP A 73 15.61 1.83 -3.26
CA TRP A 73 15.04 0.90 -4.23
C TRP A 73 15.32 -0.54 -3.80
N VAL A 74 14.25 -1.34 -3.72
CA VAL A 74 14.32 -2.77 -3.42
C VAL A 74 13.71 -3.53 -4.59
N TYR A 75 14.47 -4.44 -5.19
CA TYR A 75 14.01 -5.21 -6.35
C TYR A 75 13.52 -6.59 -5.96
N ASN A 76 12.28 -6.94 -6.32
CA ASN A 76 11.76 -8.29 -6.29
C ASN A 76 11.94 -8.96 -7.66
N PRO A 77 12.97 -9.80 -7.89
CA PRO A 77 13.21 -10.44 -9.18
C PRO A 77 12.17 -11.52 -9.52
N PHE A 78 11.38 -11.95 -8.54
CA PHE A 78 10.37 -13.01 -8.69
C PHE A 78 8.95 -12.45 -8.82
N TYR A 79 8.78 -11.16 -9.09
CA TYR A 79 7.48 -10.48 -9.14
C TYR A 79 6.46 -11.19 -10.04
N ALA A 80 6.90 -11.86 -11.12
CA ALA A 80 6.02 -12.51 -12.07
C ALA A 80 5.37 -13.82 -11.55
N VAL A 81 5.94 -14.42 -10.50
CA VAL A 81 5.51 -15.70 -9.91
C VAL A 81 5.23 -15.61 -8.42
N THR A 82 5.32 -14.42 -7.85
CA THR A 82 5.05 -14.13 -6.43
C THR A 82 4.01 -13.01 -6.30
N ASN A 83 3.58 -12.71 -5.08
CA ASN A 83 2.66 -11.62 -4.80
C ASN A 83 3.25 -10.64 -3.77
N SER A 84 2.42 -9.72 -3.25
CA SER A 84 2.85 -8.60 -2.38
C SER A 84 3.61 -9.06 -1.13
N ILE A 85 3.31 -10.24 -0.58
CA ILE A 85 4.06 -10.79 0.57
C ILE A 85 5.56 -10.99 0.26
N ALA A 86 5.89 -11.50 -0.94
CA ALA A 86 7.28 -11.66 -1.34
C ALA A 86 7.96 -10.30 -1.58
N SER A 87 7.23 -9.33 -2.15
CA SER A 87 7.73 -7.97 -2.29
C SER A 87 8.07 -7.35 -0.93
N LEU A 88 7.17 -7.50 0.05
CA LEU A 88 7.43 -7.04 1.42
C LEU A 88 8.58 -7.81 2.10
N TRP A 89 8.73 -9.11 1.81
CA TRP A 89 9.85 -9.92 2.30
C TRP A 89 11.20 -9.40 1.81
N PHE A 90 11.33 -8.96 0.55
CA PHE A 90 12.55 -8.32 0.06
C PHE A 90 12.88 -7.02 0.80
N ALA A 91 11.86 -6.32 1.31
CA ALA A 91 12.00 -5.10 2.09
C ALA A 91 11.99 -5.33 3.61
N GLN A 92 12.11 -6.57 4.10
CA GLN A 92 11.93 -6.94 5.51
C GLN A 92 12.85 -6.19 6.49
N GLU A 93 14.03 -5.78 6.07
CA GLU A 93 14.96 -5.02 6.92
C GLU A 93 14.43 -3.64 7.31
N TYR A 94 13.44 -3.12 6.55
CA TYR A 94 12.78 -1.85 6.80
C TYR A 94 11.51 -1.98 7.65
N LEU A 95 11.07 -3.21 7.98
CA LEU A 95 9.96 -3.47 8.90
C LEU A 95 10.45 -3.37 10.35
N LYS A 96 10.73 -2.15 10.78
CA LYS A 96 11.20 -1.79 12.12
C LYS A 96 10.75 -0.38 12.48
N ASP A 97 10.60 -0.10 13.77
CA ASP A 97 10.12 1.19 14.26
C ASP A 97 8.72 1.56 13.69
N GLN A 98 8.46 2.82 13.47
CA GLN A 98 7.21 3.29 12.86
C GLN A 98 7.24 3.03 11.35
N VAL A 99 6.36 2.15 10.86
CA VAL A 99 6.28 1.76 9.45
C VAL A 99 4.88 1.98 8.89
N THR A 100 4.82 2.50 7.68
CA THR A 100 3.59 2.50 6.87
C THR A 100 3.86 1.73 5.58
N VAL A 101 3.10 0.66 5.33
CA VAL A 101 3.09 -0.08 4.06
C VAL A 101 1.98 0.49 3.19
N LEU A 102 2.30 0.83 1.94
CA LEU A 102 1.38 1.45 0.97
C LEU A 102 1.40 0.67 -0.34
N ASN A 103 0.22 0.45 -0.92
CA ASN A 103 0.13 0.01 -2.31
C ASN A 103 0.59 1.16 -3.23
N GLY A 104 1.36 0.84 -4.27
CA GLY A 104 2.01 1.84 -5.12
C GLY A 104 1.07 2.57 -6.10
N ASP A 105 -0.14 2.10 -6.24
CA ASP A 105 -1.18 2.55 -7.18
C ASP A 105 -2.28 3.40 -6.53
N ILE A 106 -2.10 3.78 -5.27
CA ILE A 106 -3.06 4.61 -4.54
C ILE A 106 -2.76 6.08 -4.77
N VAL A 107 -3.82 6.85 -4.99
CA VAL A 107 -3.78 8.32 -4.98
C VAL A 107 -4.66 8.80 -3.83
N MET A 108 -4.05 9.47 -2.87
CA MET A 108 -4.71 10.00 -1.66
C MET A 108 -4.63 11.52 -1.66
N SER A 109 -5.64 12.19 -1.08
CA SER A 109 -5.56 13.64 -0.84
C SER A 109 -4.38 13.99 0.08
N ARG A 110 -3.83 15.18 -0.11
CA ARG A 110 -2.80 15.73 0.78
C ARG A 110 -3.26 15.74 2.24
N GLU A 111 -4.55 16.06 2.45
CA GLU A 111 -5.15 16.11 3.78
C GLU A 111 -5.12 14.74 4.47
N LEU A 112 -5.47 13.64 3.75
CA LEU A 112 -5.39 12.28 4.27
C LEU A 112 -3.94 11.91 4.64
N LEU A 113 -2.98 12.22 3.77
CA LEU A 113 -1.57 11.98 4.04
C LEU A 113 -1.13 12.73 5.29
N GLN A 114 -1.42 14.04 5.39
CA GLN A 114 -0.98 14.90 6.47
C GLN A 114 -1.63 14.57 7.82
N ASN A 115 -2.93 14.28 7.83
CA ASN A 115 -3.68 14.11 9.08
C ASN A 115 -3.64 12.68 9.63
N ILE A 116 -3.36 11.67 8.78
CA ILE A 116 -3.41 10.27 9.17
C ILE A 116 -2.13 9.52 8.81
N VAL A 117 -1.77 9.47 7.54
CA VAL A 117 -0.73 8.56 7.04
C VAL A 117 0.66 8.90 7.61
N THR A 118 0.98 10.17 7.77
CA THR A 118 2.29 10.63 8.27
C THR A 118 2.36 10.83 9.79
N GLN A 119 1.25 10.62 10.50
CA GLN A 119 1.25 10.73 11.97
C GLN A 119 1.83 9.48 12.62
N ASP A 120 2.49 9.61 13.76
CA ASP A 120 2.92 8.45 14.56
C ASP A 120 1.71 7.68 15.11
N THR A 121 1.91 6.41 15.41
CA THR A 121 0.87 5.56 16.00
C THR A 121 1.39 4.76 17.18
N GLU A 122 0.52 4.56 18.17
CA GLU A 122 0.78 3.70 19.34
C GLU A 122 0.22 2.28 19.14
N TYR A 123 -0.54 2.05 18.06
CA TYR A 123 -1.15 0.76 17.74
C TYR A 123 -1.26 0.57 16.21
N PRO A 124 -1.22 -0.67 15.74
CA PRO A 124 -1.35 -0.96 14.31
C PRO A 124 -2.77 -0.73 13.83
N TYR A 125 -2.91 -0.14 12.63
CA TYR A 125 -4.20 -0.01 11.98
C TYR A 125 -4.10 -0.07 10.46
N VAL A 126 -5.24 -0.39 9.84
CA VAL A 126 -5.44 -0.30 8.39
C VAL A 126 -6.37 0.87 8.08
N LEU A 127 -6.18 1.52 6.95
CA LEU A 127 -7.15 2.48 6.44
C LEU A 127 -8.29 1.72 5.78
N MET A 128 -9.52 2.12 6.12
CA MET A 128 -10.75 1.53 5.60
C MET A 128 -11.72 2.64 5.21
N ASP A 129 -12.36 2.50 4.07
CA ASP A 129 -13.45 3.38 3.65
C ASP A 129 -14.80 2.68 3.86
N ALA A 130 -15.54 3.13 4.87
CA ALA A 130 -16.85 2.58 5.21
C ALA A 130 -17.96 2.99 4.22
N SER A 131 -17.72 3.96 3.36
CA SER A 131 -18.69 4.39 2.34
C SER A 131 -18.71 3.47 1.11
N ILE A 132 -17.65 2.67 0.91
CA ILE A 132 -17.52 1.76 -0.22
C ILE A 132 -18.05 0.38 0.18
N LEU A 133 -19.25 0.06 -0.29
CA LEU A 133 -19.93 -1.22 -0.07
C LEU A 133 -20.00 -2.05 -1.36
N LYS A 134 -19.13 -1.80 -2.32
CA LYS A 134 -18.94 -2.65 -3.49
C LYS A 134 -17.90 -3.71 -3.18
N HIS A 135 -17.94 -4.85 -3.89
CA HIS A 135 -16.83 -5.79 -3.86
C HIS A 135 -15.54 -5.09 -4.35
N GLY A 136 -14.76 -4.63 -3.39
CA GLY A 136 -13.42 -4.11 -3.62
C GLY A 136 -12.39 -5.22 -3.74
N ASP A 137 -11.14 -4.84 -3.93
CA ASP A 137 -10.06 -5.80 -4.02
C ASP A 137 -9.78 -6.51 -2.69
N TYR A 138 -9.96 -5.80 -1.57
CA TYR A 138 -9.78 -6.36 -0.24
C TYR A 138 -10.74 -5.70 0.75
N ASN A 139 -11.59 -6.50 1.36
CA ASN A 139 -12.64 -6.02 2.27
C ASN A 139 -12.25 -6.25 3.73
N VAL A 140 -12.71 -5.38 4.61
CA VAL A 140 -12.45 -5.42 6.06
C VAL A 140 -13.76 -5.65 6.80
N GLN A 141 -13.81 -6.68 7.63
CA GLN A 141 -14.86 -6.85 8.65
C GLN A 141 -14.28 -6.43 10.00
N ALA A 142 -14.94 -5.49 10.64
CA ALA A 142 -14.55 -4.98 11.95
C ALA A 142 -15.67 -5.16 12.98
N ASN A 143 -15.29 -5.21 14.26
CA ASN A 143 -16.18 -5.09 15.41
C ASN A 143 -15.73 -3.87 16.22
N GLY A 144 -16.49 -2.78 16.13
CA GLY A 144 -16.03 -1.47 16.56
C GLY A 144 -14.78 -1.06 15.77
N GLU A 145 -13.70 -0.68 16.45
CA GLU A 145 -12.44 -0.34 15.81
C GLU A 145 -11.52 -1.54 15.53
N ARG A 146 -11.84 -2.74 16.04
CA ARG A 146 -11.00 -3.93 15.90
C ARG A 146 -11.31 -4.67 14.61
N VAL A 147 -10.29 -4.94 13.79
CA VAL A 147 -10.39 -5.82 12.62
C VAL A 147 -10.63 -7.26 13.11
N VAL A 148 -11.67 -7.89 12.57
CA VAL A 148 -11.98 -9.31 12.82
C VAL A 148 -11.34 -10.19 11.75
N VAL A 149 -11.48 -9.77 10.51
CA VAL A 149 -10.92 -10.45 9.34
C VAL A 149 -10.84 -9.50 8.16
N MET A 150 -9.92 -9.76 7.26
CA MET A 150 -9.80 -9.09 5.96
C MET A 150 -9.74 -10.16 4.88
N SER A 151 -10.49 -9.99 3.78
CA SER A 151 -10.46 -10.93 2.65
C SER A 151 -11.16 -10.34 1.43
N ARG A 152 -10.82 -10.85 0.25
CA ARG A 152 -11.50 -10.56 -1.01
C ARG A 152 -12.90 -11.19 -1.09
N ASP A 153 -13.11 -12.31 -0.37
CA ASP A 153 -14.29 -13.16 -0.53
C ASP A 153 -15.32 -12.95 0.60
N LEU A 154 -15.26 -11.83 1.33
CA LEU A 154 -16.24 -11.53 2.39
C LEU A 154 -17.60 -11.19 1.76
N SER A 155 -18.61 -11.93 2.18
CA SER A 155 -20.01 -11.65 1.79
C SER A 155 -20.62 -10.46 2.54
N THR A 156 -20.10 -10.18 3.73
CA THR A 156 -20.44 -9.01 4.57
C THR A 156 -19.15 -8.39 5.10
N TYR A 157 -19.07 -7.08 5.09
CA TYR A 157 -17.89 -6.35 5.53
C TYR A 157 -18.25 -4.93 5.99
N SER A 158 -17.36 -4.31 6.72
CA SER A 158 -17.54 -2.96 7.27
C SER A 158 -17.11 -1.85 6.31
N GLY A 159 -16.21 -2.15 5.37
CA GLY A 159 -15.71 -1.24 4.36
C GLY A 159 -14.58 -1.85 3.54
N GLU A 160 -14.09 -1.08 2.56
CA GLU A 160 -12.97 -1.47 1.70
C GLU A 160 -11.64 -1.07 2.33
N TYR A 161 -10.64 -1.96 2.24
CA TYR A 161 -9.26 -1.64 2.60
C TYR A 161 -8.65 -0.67 1.58
N ALA A 162 -8.11 0.44 2.04
CA ALA A 162 -7.57 1.48 1.18
C ALA A 162 -6.07 1.31 0.85
N GLY A 163 -5.55 0.08 0.94
CA GLY A 163 -4.16 -0.22 0.55
C GLY A 163 -3.09 0.41 1.45
N VAL A 164 -3.44 0.75 2.69
CA VAL A 164 -2.50 1.36 3.66
C VAL A 164 -2.58 0.65 5.01
N THR A 165 -1.46 0.10 5.45
CA THR A 165 -1.28 -0.49 6.78
C THR A 165 -0.24 0.30 7.55
N LYS A 166 -0.61 0.78 8.73
CA LYS A 166 0.28 1.51 9.63
C LYS A 166 0.60 0.68 10.87
N LEU A 167 1.88 0.66 11.24
CA LEU A 167 2.43 -0.20 12.27
C LEU A 167 3.30 0.61 13.24
N ASP A 168 3.09 0.41 14.54
CA ASP A 168 4.10 0.75 15.54
C ASP A 168 5.28 -0.24 15.47
N GLY A 169 6.36 0.05 16.19
CA GLY A 169 7.59 -0.75 16.10
C GLY A 169 7.41 -2.22 16.50
N ARG A 170 6.53 -2.53 17.45
CA ARG A 170 6.24 -3.90 17.87
C ARG A 170 5.47 -4.65 16.77
N ALA A 171 4.46 -4.01 16.21
CA ALA A 171 3.65 -4.60 15.15
C ALA A 171 4.46 -4.79 13.85
N ALA A 172 5.37 -3.86 13.54
CA ALA A 172 6.27 -3.97 12.39
C ALA A 172 7.18 -5.20 12.51
N GLU A 173 7.76 -5.43 13.69
CA GLU A 173 8.59 -6.60 13.95
C GLU A 173 7.78 -7.91 13.91
N GLN A 174 6.57 -7.91 14.45
CA GLN A 174 5.68 -9.08 14.37
C GLN A 174 5.30 -9.40 12.91
N LEU A 175 4.98 -8.39 12.10
CA LEU A 175 4.69 -8.58 10.68
C LEU A 175 5.94 -9.09 9.94
N ARG A 176 7.13 -8.56 10.24
CA ARG A 176 8.39 -9.04 9.68
C ARG A 176 8.57 -10.55 9.92
N HIS A 177 8.39 -11.00 11.16
CA HIS A 177 8.49 -12.42 11.50
C HIS A 177 7.46 -13.26 10.75
N LYS A 178 6.20 -12.83 10.70
CA LYS A 178 5.13 -13.57 10.02
C LYS A 178 5.37 -13.65 8.51
N VAL A 179 5.80 -12.58 7.88
CA VAL A 179 6.16 -12.56 6.45
C VAL A 179 7.31 -13.52 6.15
N CYS A 180 8.36 -13.53 6.98
CA CYS A 180 9.47 -14.47 6.83
C CYS A 180 8.99 -15.93 6.98
N GLU A 181 8.24 -16.23 8.04
CA GLU A 181 7.66 -17.56 8.27
C GLU A 181 6.85 -18.06 7.06
N MET A 182 5.95 -17.21 6.55
CA MET A 182 5.08 -17.59 5.42
C MET A 182 5.87 -17.82 4.14
N VAL A 183 6.84 -16.97 3.82
CA VAL A 183 7.68 -17.10 2.63
C VAL A 183 8.56 -18.37 2.73
N GLU A 184 9.16 -18.65 3.88
CA GLU A 184 9.94 -19.88 4.14
C GLU A 184 9.11 -21.16 4.00
N ARG A 185 7.81 -21.09 4.31
CA ARG A 185 6.84 -22.19 4.11
C ARG A 185 6.34 -22.30 2.67
N GLY A 186 6.84 -21.48 1.74
CA GLY A 186 6.44 -21.50 0.33
C GLY A 186 5.17 -20.68 0.00
N LEU A 187 4.66 -19.88 0.94
CA LEU A 187 3.45 -19.06 0.77
C LEU A 187 3.77 -17.69 0.13
N TYR A 188 4.73 -17.65 -0.76
CA TYR A 188 5.21 -16.43 -1.42
C TYR A 188 4.27 -15.85 -2.49
N ASN A 189 3.22 -16.58 -2.87
CA ASN A 189 2.18 -16.12 -3.81
C ASN A 189 0.91 -15.63 -3.10
N HIS A 190 1.02 -15.25 -1.84
CA HIS A 190 -0.02 -14.63 -1.03
C HIS A 190 0.10 -13.10 -1.04
N TRP A 191 -0.96 -12.43 -0.64
CA TRP A 191 -0.93 -11.02 -0.32
C TRP A 191 -0.31 -10.82 1.06
N TYR A 192 0.36 -9.68 1.30
CA TYR A 192 0.92 -9.45 2.63
C TYR A 192 -0.16 -9.23 3.69
N GLU A 193 -1.35 -8.82 3.29
CA GLU A 193 -2.53 -8.69 4.13
C GLU A 193 -2.94 -10.06 4.72
N ASP A 194 -2.69 -11.16 4.00
CA ASP A 194 -2.91 -12.51 4.52
C ASP A 194 -2.02 -12.80 5.75
N ALA A 195 -0.84 -12.18 5.83
CA ALA A 195 0.00 -12.29 7.02
C ALA A 195 -0.63 -11.56 8.21
N LEU A 196 -1.26 -10.38 8.01
CA LEU A 196 -2.02 -9.69 9.05
C LEU A 196 -3.18 -10.54 9.54
N VAL A 197 -3.92 -11.17 8.61
CA VAL A 197 -5.03 -12.07 8.94
C VAL A 197 -4.54 -13.26 9.75
N GLN A 198 -3.45 -13.92 9.35
CA GLN A 198 -2.89 -15.02 10.15
C GLN A 198 -2.47 -14.56 11.56
N MET A 199 -1.86 -13.38 11.68
CA MET A 199 -1.49 -12.81 12.99
C MET A 199 -2.72 -12.60 13.89
N ILE A 200 -3.85 -12.11 13.33
CA ILE A 200 -5.10 -11.93 14.07
C ILE A 200 -5.59 -13.29 14.63
N PHE A 201 -5.58 -14.34 13.80
CA PHE A 201 -6.14 -15.64 14.18
C PHE A 201 -5.19 -16.48 15.03
N GLU A 202 -3.89 -16.41 14.80
CA GLU A 202 -2.90 -17.29 15.44
C GLU A 202 -2.24 -16.65 16.67
N ASN A 203 -2.10 -15.31 16.68
CA ASN A 203 -1.30 -14.60 17.68
C ASN A 203 -2.10 -13.57 18.50
N ASP A 204 -3.42 -13.57 18.38
CA ASP A 204 -4.31 -12.56 19.00
C ASP A 204 -3.84 -11.12 18.72
N PHE A 205 -3.35 -10.89 17.51
CA PHE A 205 -2.85 -9.58 17.08
C PHE A 205 -3.99 -8.57 16.98
N GLU A 206 -3.89 -7.49 17.74
CA GLU A 206 -4.90 -6.44 17.74
C GLU A 206 -4.62 -5.45 16.62
N LEU A 207 -5.27 -5.64 15.48
CA LEU A 207 -5.27 -4.71 14.35
C LEU A 207 -6.55 -3.86 14.40
N ARG A 208 -6.41 -2.54 14.24
CA ARG A 208 -7.55 -1.62 14.25
C ARG A 208 -7.88 -1.11 12.85
N ILE A 209 -9.03 -0.48 12.72
CA ILE A 209 -9.40 0.31 11.54
C ILE A 209 -9.23 1.80 11.83
N ARG A 210 -8.91 2.54 10.77
CA ARG A 210 -9.10 4.00 10.71
C ARG A 210 -9.99 4.29 9.50
N ASP A 211 -11.23 4.69 9.78
CA ASP A 211 -12.19 5.05 8.72
C ASP A 211 -11.80 6.38 8.07
N ILE A 212 -11.73 6.37 6.74
CA ILE A 212 -11.30 7.49 5.92
C ILE A 212 -12.38 7.99 4.95
N GLN A 213 -13.64 7.60 5.13
CA GLN A 213 -14.76 7.97 4.25
C GLN A 213 -14.90 9.48 4.00
N GLN A 214 -14.32 10.32 4.86
CA GLN A 214 -14.35 11.79 4.72
C GLN A 214 -13.24 12.33 3.84
N TYR A 215 -12.27 11.51 3.42
CA TYR A 215 -11.13 11.92 2.61
C TYR A 215 -11.26 11.43 1.18
N GLN A 216 -10.59 12.12 0.26
CA GLN A 216 -10.54 11.67 -1.13
C GLN A 216 -9.34 10.73 -1.34
N TRP A 217 -9.63 9.59 -1.93
CA TRP A 217 -8.63 8.61 -2.34
C TRP A 217 -9.17 7.72 -3.47
N THR A 218 -8.29 7.03 -4.16
CA THR A 218 -8.63 5.96 -5.10
C THR A 218 -7.44 5.03 -5.28
N GLU A 219 -7.70 3.74 -5.49
CA GLU A 219 -6.74 2.79 -6.04
C GLU A 219 -6.96 2.73 -7.56
N VAL A 220 -5.89 2.86 -8.35
CA VAL A 220 -6.00 2.95 -9.80
C VAL A 220 -5.98 1.56 -10.41
N ASP A 221 -7.13 0.98 -10.65
CA ASP A 221 -7.31 -0.36 -11.22
C ASP A 221 -7.93 -0.36 -12.62
N ASP A 222 -8.65 0.70 -12.94
CA ASP A 222 -9.25 0.90 -14.26
C ASP A 222 -9.11 2.36 -14.73
N VAL A 223 -9.75 2.68 -15.86
CA VAL A 223 -9.68 4.01 -16.49
C VAL A 223 -10.46 5.06 -15.67
N ASP A 224 -11.57 4.67 -15.06
CA ASP A 224 -12.39 5.57 -14.25
C ASP A 224 -11.65 5.96 -12.96
N ASP A 225 -10.93 5.02 -12.35
CA ASP A 225 -10.05 5.28 -11.21
C ASP A 225 -8.93 6.25 -11.58
N LEU A 226 -8.34 6.11 -12.77
CA LEU A 226 -7.32 7.05 -13.25
C LEU A 226 -7.90 8.47 -13.42
N VAL A 227 -9.14 8.58 -13.88
CA VAL A 227 -9.84 9.89 -13.96
C VAL A 227 -10.08 10.44 -12.57
N CYS A 228 -10.47 9.61 -11.60
CA CYS A 228 -10.62 10.00 -10.20
C CYS A 228 -9.28 10.48 -9.62
N ALA A 229 -8.20 9.72 -9.83
CA ALA A 229 -6.85 10.07 -9.39
C ALA A 229 -6.39 11.43 -9.93
N LYS A 230 -6.67 11.72 -11.22
CA LYS A 230 -6.39 13.03 -11.83
C LYS A 230 -7.18 14.16 -11.17
N ARG A 231 -8.45 13.94 -10.84
CA ARG A 231 -9.27 14.94 -10.14
C ARG A 231 -8.71 15.25 -8.75
N ILE A 232 -8.35 14.22 -7.95
CA ILE A 232 -7.72 14.40 -6.64
C ILE A 232 -6.45 15.25 -6.77
N HIS A 233 -5.62 14.96 -7.76
CA HIS A 233 -4.38 15.71 -7.99
C HIS A 233 -4.63 17.16 -8.41
N CYS A 234 -5.56 17.41 -9.37
CA CYS A 234 -5.83 18.75 -9.88
C CYS A 234 -6.45 19.72 -8.86
N VAL A 235 -7.23 19.21 -7.90
CA VAL A 235 -7.85 20.06 -6.86
C VAL A 235 -6.80 20.60 -5.87
N GLU A 236 -5.64 19.98 -5.80
CA GLU A 236 -4.58 20.33 -4.84
C GLU A 236 -3.44 21.20 -5.43
N GLN A 237 -3.51 21.53 -6.72
CA GLN A 237 -2.61 22.46 -7.39
C GLN A 237 -3.08 23.91 -7.24
#